data_07335b31323fe809cdb73426408497be
#
_entry.id   07335b31323fe809cdb73426408497be
#
_cell.length_a   1.000
_cell.length_b   1.000
_cell.length_c   1.000
_cell.angle_alpha   90.00
_cell.angle_beta   90.00
_cell.angle_gamma   90.00
#
_symmetry.space_group_name_H-M   'P 1'
#
loop_
_entity.id
_entity.type
_entity.pdbx_description
1 polymer ?
#
loop_
_entity_poly.entity_id
_entity_poly.type
_entity_poly.pdbx_seq_one_letter_code
_entity_poly.pdbx_strand_id
1 'polypeptide(L)'
;MRQAPAIIDLELPRDASGFVRRACPQCQRDFKTRPCRHDASILQRRLASLFPFENAHESFDEVPDWWCLYCGYRAPGDEWLTSSQQAHVEAVARAWANHVRYEQLAYVSRTLSLNPRPTFVSVQPEALPGPMPPDTDDLRIIPLVCCGEEVKALWDWEGPLFCPRCGSRHGGLSGRQQIHLDFIQE
;
A
#
# COMPACT_ATOMS: atom_id res chain seq x y z
N MET A 1 7.55 9.33 30.50
CA MET A 1 7.81 10.01 29.20
C MET A 1 7.48 8.99 28.12
N ARG A 2 6.51 9.24 27.23
CA ARG A 2 6.29 8.38 26.08
C ARG A 2 7.28 8.86 25.01
N GLN A 3 8.28 8.07 24.68
CA GLN A 3 9.14 8.30 23.52
C GLN A 3 8.29 8.18 22.26
N ALA A 4 8.62 8.98 21.22
CA ALA A 4 8.08 8.74 19.88
C ALA A 4 8.31 7.27 19.53
N PRO A 5 7.33 6.57 18.95
CA PRO A 5 7.56 5.22 18.51
C PRO A 5 8.71 5.24 17.51
N ALA A 6 9.79 4.52 17.81
CA ALA A 6 10.94 4.41 16.91
C ALA A 6 10.60 3.65 15.62
N ILE A 7 9.46 2.94 15.61
CA ILE A 7 8.97 2.12 14.51
C ILE A 7 7.51 2.49 14.27
N ILE A 8 7.18 2.81 13.02
CA ILE A 8 5.81 2.92 12.54
C ILE A 8 5.45 1.57 11.95
N ASP A 9 4.50 0.89 12.57
CA ASP A 9 3.91 -0.32 12.01
C ASP A 9 2.78 0.09 11.05
N LEU A 10 3.03 -0.10 9.77
CA LEU A 10 2.09 0.29 8.72
C LEU A 10 1.91 -0.88 7.76
N GLU A 11 0.73 -1.47 7.79
CA GLU A 11 0.34 -2.57 6.91
C GLU A 11 -0.83 -2.20 6.01
N LEU A 12 -0.82 -2.75 4.79
CA LEU A 12 -1.97 -2.64 3.90
C LEU A 12 -3.07 -3.61 4.35
N PRO A 13 -4.34 -3.18 4.38
CA PRO A 13 -5.45 -4.03 4.77
C PRO A 13 -5.62 -5.18 3.80
N ARG A 14 -5.93 -6.35 4.34
CA ARG A 14 -6.22 -7.56 3.58
C ARG A 14 -7.69 -7.91 3.70
N ASP A 15 -8.25 -8.50 2.66
CA ASP A 15 -9.58 -9.11 2.75
C ASP A 15 -9.54 -10.48 3.45
N ALA A 16 -10.69 -11.10 3.64
CA ALA A 16 -10.82 -12.39 4.30
C ALA A 16 -10.04 -13.53 3.62
N SER A 17 -9.75 -13.39 2.32
CA SER A 17 -8.95 -14.34 1.54
C SER A 17 -7.46 -13.97 1.50
N GLY A 18 -7.05 -12.90 2.19
CA GLY A 18 -5.67 -12.48 2.31
C GLY A 18 -5.14 -11.65 1.13
N PHE A 19 -6.01 -11.07 0.28
CA PHE A 19 -5.62 -10.22 -0.83
C PHE A 19 -5.58 -8.74 -0.41
N VAL A 20 -4.71 -7.98 -1.07
CA VAL A 20 -4.54 -6.53 -0.91
C VAL A 20 -5.12 -5.81 -2.11
N ARG A 21 -5.94 -4.78 -1.87
CA ARG A 21 -6.56 -3.95 -2.91
C ARG A 21 -5.53 -2.99 -3.52
N ARG A 22 -5.66 -2.82 -4.83
CA ARG A 22 -4.89 -1.89 -5.65
C ARG A 22 -5.84 -1.07 -6.51
N ALA A 23 -5.53 0.19 -6.74
CA ALA A 23 -6.27 1.06 -7.65
C ALA A 23 -5.39 1.43 -8.85
N CYS A 24 -5.92 1.32 -10.05
CA CYS A 24 -5.18 1.74 -11.24
C CYS A 24 -5.13 3.28 -11.32
N PRO A 25 -3.95 3.91 -11.41
CA PRO A 25 -3.87 5.36 -11.53
C PRO A 25 -4.46 5.89 -12.84
N GLN A 26 -4.54 5.06 -13.89
CA GLN A 26 -5.07 5.46 -15.21
C GLN A 26 -6.58 5.24 -15.34
N CYS A 27 -7.08 4.03 -15.10
CA CYS A 27 -8.51 3.73 -15.29
C CYS A 27 -9.33 3.74 -13.99
N GLN A 28 -8.68 3.96 -12.86
CA GLN A 28 -9.27 4.09 -11.51
C GLN A 28 -10.09 2.87 -11.05
N ARG A 29 -9.92 1.72 -11.71
CA ARG A 29 -10.56 0.47 -11.30
C ARG A 29 -9.71 -0.24 -10.26
N ASP A 30 -10.42 -0.82 -9.29
CA ASP A 30 -9.81 -1.62 -8.24
C ASP A 30 -9.68 -3.08 -8.67
N PHE A 31 -8.56 -3.68 -8.28
CA PHE A 31 -8.31 -5.11 -8.33
C PHE A 31 -7.53 -5.52 -7.10
N LYS A 32 -7.36 -6.81 -6.86
CA LYS A 32 -6.57 -7.27 -5.72
C LYS A 32 -5.51 -8.27 -6.13
N THR A 33 -4.40 -8.21 -5.41
CA THR A 33 -3.25 -9.12 -5.59
C THR A 33 -2.92 -9.82 -4.29
N ARG A 34 -2.22 -10.94 -4.36
CA ARG A 34 -1.58 -11.49 -3.16
C ARG A 34 -0.55 -10.49 -2.62
N PRO A 35 -0.36 -10.41 -1.29
CA PRO A 35 0.71 -9.61 -0.70
C PRO A 35 2.06 -9.98 -1.31
N CYS A 36 2.90 -9.00 -1.53
CA CYS A 36 4.24 -9.24 -2.05
C CYS A 36 5.31 -8.67 -1.12
N ARG A 37 6.55 -9.14 -1.28
CA ARG A 37 7.69 -8.66 -0.49
C ARG A 37 7.96 -7.16 -0.62
N HIS A 38 7.47 -6.54 -1.69
CA HIS A 38 7.68 -5.11 -1.96
C HIS A 38 6.62 -4.20 -1.32
N ASP A 39 5.58 -4.75 -0.69
CA ASP A 39 4.52 -3.94 -0.08
C ASP A 39 5.06 -3.00 1.01
N ALA A 40 6.03 -3.47 1.81
CA ALA A 40 6.69 -2.64 2.80
C ALA A 40 7.49 -1.50 2.13
N SER A 41 8.26 -1.80 1.07
CA SER A 41 9.04 -0.80 0.33
C SER A 41 8.15 0.23 -0.38
N ILE A 42 6.97 -0.19 -0.87
CA ILE A 42 5.95 0.71 -1.42
C ILE A 42 5.50 1.72 -0.38
N LEU A 43 5.14 1.24 0.82
CA LEU A 43 4.71 2.10 1.91
C LEU A 43 5.82 3.02 2.40
N GLN A 44 7.06 2.51 2.50
CA GLN A 44 8.23 3.30 2.88
C GLN A 44 8.52 4.42 1.88
N ARG A 45 8.48 4.13 0.56
CA ARG A 45 8.63 5.16 -0.48
C ARG A 45 7.55 6.22 -0.37
N ARG A 46 6.30 5.81 -0.19
CA ARG A 46 5.19 6.76 -0.05
C ARG A 46 5.38 7.64 1.19
N LEU A 47 5.76 7.07 2.33
CA LEU A 47 6.09 7.83 3.53
C LEU A 47 7.25 8.79 3.27
N ALA A 48 8.34 8.34 2.66
CA ALA A 48 9.51 9.16 2.37
C ALA A 48 9.18 10.33 1.42
N SER A 49 8.27 10.16 0.47
CA SER A 49 7.82 11.24 -0.42
C SER A 49 7.06 12.35 0.30
N LEU A 50 6.46 12.04 1.46
CA LEU A 50 5.76 13.01 2.30
C LEU A 50 6.69 13.76 3.26
N PHE A 51 7.88 13.21 3.51
CA PHE A 51 8.90 13.80 4.38
C PHE A 51 10.23 13.85 3.65
N PRO A 52 10.60 15.00 3.10
CA PRO A 52 11.92 15.19 2.52
C PRO A 52 12.99 15.33 3.64
N PHE A 53 13.22 14.26 4.39
CA PHE A 53 14.38 14.19 5.27
C PHE A 53 15.63 13.94 4.41
N GLU A 54 16.71 14.65 4.69
CA GLU A 54 17.98 14.54 3.98
C GLU A 54 18.54 13.09 3.93
N ASN A 55 18.12 12.23 4.86
CA ASN A 55 18.54 10.83 4.97
C ASN A 55 17.51 9.83 4.42
N ALA A 56 16.39 10.28 3.86
CA ALA A 56 15.35 9.38 3.29
C ALA A 56 15.78 8.70 1.98
N HIS A 57 16.97 9.02 1.48
CA HIS A 57 17.56 8.41 0.29
C HIS A 57 18.38 7.15 0.56
N GLU A 58 18.42 6.66 1.81
CA GLU A 58 18.97 5.36 2.10
C GLU A 58 18.15 4.31 1.32
N SER A 59 18.84 3.65 0.42
CA SER A 59 18.43 2.61 -0.52
C SER A 59 17.15 1.85 -0.12
N PHE A 60 16.00 2.38 -0.51
CA PHE A 60 14.79 1.55 -0.55
C PHE A 60 14.98 0.49 -1.63
N ASP A 61 14.59 -0.74 -1.33
CA ASP A 61 14.53 -1.78 -2.34
C ASP A 61 13.81 -1.27 -3.58
N GLU A 62 14.31 -1.63 -4.75
CA GLU A 62 13.70 -1.25 -6.00
C GLU A 62 12.27 -1.80 -6.05
N VAL A 63 11.30 -0.90 -6.17
CA VAL A 63 9.89 -1.27 -6.31
C VAL A 63 9.63 -1.56 -7.78
N PRO A 64 9.24 -2.79 -8.12
CA PRO A 64 8.99 -3.15 -9.51
C PRO A 64 7.78 -2.39 -10.07
N ASP A 65 7.79 -2.19 -11.38
CA ASP A 65 6.61 -1.73 -12.09
C ASP A 65 5.52 -2.81 -12.10
N TRP A 66 4.29 -2.35 -12.04
CA TRP A 66 3.11 -3.19 -12.13
C TRP A 66 2.26 -2.81 -13.33
N TRP A 67 1.38 -3.72 -13.73
CA TRP A 67 0.42 -3.51 -14.81
C TRP A 67 -1.00 -3.56 -14.25
N CYS A 68 -1.86 -2.70 -14.80
CA CYS A 68 -3.28 -2.73 -14.49
C CYS A 68 -3.90 -4.02 -15.01
N LEU A 69 -4.66 -4.69 -14.15
CA LEU A 69 -5.39 -5.92 -14.51
C LEU A 69 -6.36 -5.71 -15.67
N TYR A 70 -6.93 -4.49 -15.84
CA TYR A 70 -7.99 -4.21 -16.81
C TYR A 70 -7.52 -3.49 -18.08
N CYS A 71 -6.68 -2.46 -17.94
CA CYS A 71 -6.25 -1.64 -19.07
C CYS A 71 -4.80 -1.87 -19.51
N GLY A 72 -4.04 -2.66 -18.78
CA GLY A 72 -2.64 -2.94 -19.09
C GLY A 72 -1.69 -1.75 -18.88
N TYR A 73 -2.17 -0.65 -18.26
CA TYR A 73 -1.30 0.48 -17.94
C TYR A 73 -0.20 0.05 -16.99
N ARG A 74 1.02 0.54 -17.21
CA ARG A 74 2.22 0.22 -16.43
C ARG A 74 2.65 1.44 -15.62
N ALA A 75 2.93 1.25 -14.34
CA ALA A 75 3.45 2.28 -13.45
C ALA A 75 4.28 1.67 -12.31
N PRO A 76 5.11 2.47 -11.63
CA PRO A 76 5.80 2.07 -10.41
C PRO A 76 4.84 1.55 -9.34
N GLY A 77 5.29 0.57 -8.54
CA GLY A 77 4.43 -0.11 -7.56
C GLY A 77 3.84 0.80 -6.47
N ASP A 78 4.43 1.94 -6.19
CA ASP A 78 3.95 2.93 -5.22
C ASP A 78 2.78 3.80 -5.72
N GLU A 79 2.45 3.75 -7.01
CA GLU A 79 1.30 4.47 -7.59
C GLU A 79 -0.04 3.71 -7.46
N TRP A 80 -0.02 2.47 -6.97
CA TRP A 80 -1.20 1.58 -6.97
C TRP A 80 -1.98 1.57 -5.66
N LEU A 81 -1.69 2.47 -4.75
CA LEU A 81 -2.45 2.61 -3.51
C LEU A 81 -3.83 3.21 -3.79
N THR A 82 -4.85 2.65 -3.16
CA THR A 82 -6.20 3.25 -3.20
C THR A 82 -6.22 4.60 -2.49
N SER A 83 -7.22 5.43 -2.78
CA SER A 83 -7.36 6.74 -2.12
C SER A 83 -7.45 6.63 -0.59
N SER A 84 -8.12 5.58 -0.09
CA SER A 84 -8.20 5.32 1.37
C SER A 84 -6.85 4.92 1.97
N GLN A 85 -6.07 4.10 1.27
CA GLN A 85 -4.72 3.72 1.68
C GLN A 85 -3.79 4.94 1.68
N GLN A 86 -3.85 5.78 0.64
CA GLN A 86 -3.06 7.02 0.56
C GLN A 86 -3.41 7.96 1.71
N ALA A 87 -4.71 8.22 1.94
CA ALA A 87 -5.15 9.07 3.03
C ALA A 87 -4.71 8.55 4.40
N HIS A 88 -4.72 7.23 4.61
CA HIS A 88 -4.24 6.62 5.84
C HIS A 88 -2.73 6.83 6.03
N VAL A 89 -1.92 6.56 4.99
CA VAL A 89 -0.46 6.81 5.03
C VAL A 89 -0.17 8.27 5.32
N GLU A 90 -0.90 9.20 4.71
CA GLU A 90 -0.76 10.64 4.95
C GLU A 90 -1.13 11.04 6.37
N ALA A 91 -2.18 10.44 6.93
CA ALA A 91 -2.59 10.68 8.33
C ALA A 91 -1.54 10.18 9.32
N VAL A 92 -1.02 8.97 9.11
CA VAL A 92 0.08 8.40 9.91
C VAL A 92 1.32 9.29 9.83
N ALA A 93 1.69 9.70 8.62
CA ALA A 93 2.82 10.57 8.37
C ALA A 93 2.69 11.89 9.13
N ARG A 94 1.55 12.54 9.03
CA ARG A 94 1.27 13.82 9.71
C ARG A 94 1.34 13.69 11.23
N ALA A 95 0.68 12.68 11.78
CA ALA A 95 0.68 12.44 13.22
C ALA A 95 2.09 12.16 13.75
N TRP A 96 2.88 11.36 12.99
CA TRP A 96 4.27 11.08 13.35
C TRP A 96 5.15 12.35 13.29
N ALA A 97 5.02 13.17 12.25
CA ALA A 97 5.76 14.44 12.14
C ALA A 97 5.45 15.39 13.30
N ASN A 98 4.16 15.48 13.68
CA ASN A 98 3.75 16.28 14.83
C ASN A 98 4.34 15.75 16.12
N HIS A 99 4.42 14.41 16.27
CA HIS A 99 5.03 13.78 17.43
C HIS A 99 6.55 14.10 17.52
N VAL A 100 7.28 13.98 16.41
CA VAL A 100 8.72 14.31 16.35
C VAL A 100 8.96 15.79 16.68
N ARG A 101 8.18 16.70 16.10
CA ARG A 101 8.26 18.13 16.41
C ARG A 101 8.00 18.42 17.89
N TYR A 102 6.99 17.76 18.45
CA TYR A 102 6.68 17.89 19.88
C TYR A 102 7.86 17.47 20.75
N GLU A 103 8.46 16.30 20.49
CA GLU A 103 9.61 15.80 21.25
C GLU A 103 10.84 16.72 21.11
N GLN A 104 11.10 17.26 19.91
CA GLN A 104 12.18 18.23 19.69
C GLN A 104 11.94 19.52 20.47
N LEU A 105 10.73 20.09 20.42
CA LEU A 105 10.38 21.28 21.18
C LEU A 105 10.43 21.06 22.68
N ALA A 106 9.97 19.90 23.15
CA ALA A 106 10.03 19.53 24.56
C ALA A 106 11.49 19.35 25.03
N TYR A 107 12.36 18.80 24.19
CA TYR A 107 13.80 18.70 24.47
C TYR A 107 14.44 20.08 24.56
N VAL A 108 14.24 20.95 23.57
CA VAL A 108 14.78 22.32 23.56
C VAL A 108 14.26 23.12 24.75
N SER A 109 12.98 23.05 25.04
CA SER A 109 12.38 23.72 26.21
C SER A 109 13.01 23.27 27.52
N ARG A 110 13.26 21.97 27.70
CA ARG A 110 13.96 21.44 28.89
C ARG A 110 15.41 21.88 28.99
N THR A 111 16.08 21.98 27.86
CA THR A 111 17.51 22.33 27.81
C THR A 111 17.75 23.83 28.03
N LEU A 112 16.84 24.66 27.51
CA LEU A 112 16.94 26.11 27.60
C LEU A 112 16.24 26.69 28.84
N SER A 113 15.34 25.97 29.48
CA SER A 113 14.59 26.45 30.64
C SER A 113 15.39 26.25 31.91
N LEU A 114 15.92 27.33 32.42
CA LEU A 114 16.30 27.46 33.83
C LEU A 114 15.06 27.45 34.76
N ASN A 115 13.86 27.35 34.20
CA ASN A 115 12.59 27.41 34.92
C ASN A 115 11.81 26.09 34.75
N PRO A 116 11.39 25.41 35.82
CA PRO A 116 10.76 24.08 35.74
C PRO A 116 9.34 24.03 35.13
N ARG A 117 8.80 25.17 34.70
CA ARG A 117 7.50 25.25 34.03
C ARG A 117 7.69 25.61 32.57
N PRO A 118 7.64 24.63 31.63
CA PRO A 118 7.69 24.92 30.21
C PRO A 118 6.44 25.70 29.81
N THR A 119 6.58 26.98 29.49
CA THR A 119 5.48 27.88 29.10
C THR A 119 5.05 27.68 27.64
N PHE A 120 5.74 26.83 26.86
CA PHE A 120 5.62 26.81 25.41
C PHE A 120 4.99 25.57 24.79
N VAL A 121 4.73 24.50 25.54
CA VAL A 121 4.19 23.27 24.98
C VAL A 121 2.83 22.96 25.61
N SER A 122 1.80 23.64 25.13
CA SER A 122 0.41 23.37 25.52
C SER A 122 -0.27 22.35 24.57
N VAL A 123 0.37 21.97 23.46
CA VAL A 123 -0.20 21.08 22.45
C VAL A 123 0.30 19.66 22.73
N GLN A 124 -0.62 18.76 22.99
CA GLN A 124 -0.30 17.32 23.05
C GLN A 124 -0.12 16.80 21.62
N PRO A 125 0.83 15.86 21.38
CA PRO A 125 0.96 15.25 20.08
C PRO A 125 -0.32 14.47 19.72
N GLU A 126 -0.73 14.57 18.48
CA GLU A 126 -1.83 13.78 17.93
C GLU A 126 -1.50 12.29 18.06
N ALA A 127 -2.49 11.48 18.46
CA ALA A 127 -2.30 10.03 18.49
C ALA A 127 -2.11 9.50 17.08
N LEU A 128 -1.20 8.52 16.91
CA LEU A 128 -1.08 7.81 15.64
C LEU A 128 -2.41 7.13 15.29
N PRO A 129 -2.87 7.23 14.04
CA PRO A 129 -4.03 6.48 13.58
C PRO A 129 -3.86 4.98 13.86
N GLY A 130 -4.94 4.33 14.24
CA GLY A 130 -4.96 2.87 14.37
C GLY A 130 -4.82 2.18 13.01
N PRO A 131 -4.69 0.84 12.97
CA PRO A 131 -4.62 0.09 11.73
C PRO A 131 -5.88 0.31 10.88
N MET A 132 -5.73 0.21 9.55
CA MET A 132 -6.89 0.23 8.65
C MET A 132 -7.80 -0.97 8.91
N PRO A 133 -9.13 -0.79 8.79
CA PRO A 133 -10.04 -1.93 8.87
C PRO A 133 -9.74 -2.95 7.76
N PRO A 134 -10.05 -4.25 7.98
CA PRO A 134 -9.96 -5.26 6.93
C PRO A 134 -10.74 -4.84 5.67
N ASP A 135 -10.19 -5.20 4.50
CA ASP A 135 -10.83 -4.89 3.22
C ASP A 135 -12.03 -5.83 2.95
N THR A 136 -12.98 -5.35 2.17
CA THR A 136 -14.18 -6.12 1.78
C THR A 136 -13.84 -7.21 0.77
N ASP A 137 -14.54 -8.35 0.81
CA ASP A 137 -14.36 -9.44 -0.15
C ASP A 137 -15.41 -9.36 -1.28
N ASP A 138 -15.25 -8.36 -2.14
CA ASP A 138 -16.21 -7.93 -3.16
C ASP A 138 -15.80 -8.30 -4.61
N LEU A 139 -14.66 -8.96 -4.79
CA LEU A 139 -14.09 -9.32 -6.08
C LEU A 139 -13.92 -10.84 -6.20
N ARG A 140 -13.97 -11.38 -7.42
CA ARG A 140 -13.77 -12.81 -7.70
C ARG A 140 -12.31 -13.17 -7.92
N ILE A 141 -11.89 -14.33 -7.46
CA ILE A 141 -10.54 -14.87 -7.68
C ILE A 141 -10.40 -15.38 -9.11
N ILE A 142 -9.29 -15.04 -9.75
CA ILE A 142 -8.91 -15.47 -11.10
C ILE A 142 -7.45 -15.92 -11.07
N PRO A 143 -7.16 -17.18 -11.41
CA PRO A 143 -5.79 -17.64 -11.58
C PRO A 143 -5.20 -17.14 -12.90
N LEU A 144 -3.97 -16.65 -12.88
CA LEU A 144 -3.20 -16.21 -14.05
C LEU A 144 -2.09 -17.22 -14.33
N VAL A 145 -2.19 -17.90 -15.46
CA VAL A 145 -1.27 -19.00 -15.82
C VAL A 145 0.16 -18.54 -16.14
N CYS A 146 0.35 -17.27 -16.55
CA CYS A 146 1.66 -16.76 -16.98
C CYS A 146 2.70 -16.70 -15.83
N CYS A 147 2.26 -16.35 -14.62
CA CYS A 147 3.13 -16.24 -13.45
C CYS A 147 2.66 -17.12 -12.27
N GLY A 148 1.63 -17.94 -12.45
CA GLY A 148 1.05 -18.74 -11.38
C GLY A 148 0.43 -17.91 -10.25
N GLU A 149 0.09 -16.65 -10.54
CA GLU A 149 -0.46 -15.70 -9.56
C GLU A 149 -1.99 -15.79 -9.55
N GLU A 150 -2.55 -15.56 -8.36
CA GLU A 150 -3.98 -15.33 -8.22
C GLU A 150 -4.24 -13.83 -8.04
N VAL A 151 -5.26 -13.33 -8.72
CA VAL A 151 -5.73 -11.96 -8.61
C VAL A 151 -7.23 -11.95 -8.35
N LYS A 152 -7.75 -10.83 -7.86
CA LYS A 152 -9.21 -10.65 -7.81
C LYS A 152 -9.62 -9.52 -8.73
N ALA A 153 -10.68 -9.78 -9.52
CA ALA A 153 -11.27 -8.85 -10.47
C ALA A 153 -12.75 -8.65 -10.21
N LEU A 154 -13.32 -7.62 -10.82
CA LEU A 154 -14.76 -7.35 -10.82
C LEU A 154 -15.53 -8.57 -11.34
N TRP A 155 -16.68 -8.86 -10.71
CA TRP A 155 -17.52 -10.00 -11.06
C TRP A 155 -18.06 -9.93 -12.48
N ASP A 156 -18.41 -8.73 -12.94
CA ASP A 156 -19.02 -8.39 -14.22
C ASP A 156 -18.00 -8.03 -15.32
N TRP A 157 -16.71 -8.17 -15.05
CA TRP A 157 -15.68 -7.88 -16.05
C TRP A 157 -15.62 -8.98 -17.12
N GLU A 158 -15.87 -8.62 -18.37
CA GLU A 158 -15.83 -9.51 -19.54
C GLU A 158 -14.64 -9.21 -20.49
N GLY A 159 -13.96 -8.10 -20.28
CA GLY A 159 -12.82 -7.68 -21.10
C GLY A 159 -11.58 -8.53 -20.89
N PRO A 160 -10.51 -8.28 -21.67
CA PRO A 160 -9.23 -8.93 -21.46
C PRO A 160 -8.66 -8.55 -20.09
N LEU A 161 -7.85 -9.46 -19.54
CA LEU A 161 -7.09 -9.22 -18.32
C LEU A 161 -5.60 -9.17 -18.64
N PHE A 162 -4.88 -8.36 -17.87
CA PHE A 162 -3.42 -8.26 -17.94
C PHE A 162 -2.82 -8.72 -16.63
N CYS A 163 -1.74 -9.49 -16.67
CA CYS A 163 -1.05 -9.90 -15.48
C CYS A 163 -0.40 -8.69 -14.78
N PRO A 164 -0.69 -8.42 -13.51
CA PRO A 164 -0.08 -7.29 -12.81
C PRO A 164 1.44 -7.38 -12.69
N ARG A 165 2.00 -8.58 -12.79
CA ARG A 165 3.43 -8.82 -12.63
C ARG A 165 4.23 -8.73 -13.93
N CYS A 166 3.73 -9.31 -15.03
CA CYS A 166 4.48 -9.40 -16.29
C CYS A 166 3.80 -8.70 -17.47
N GLY A 167 2.60 -8.16 -17.31
CA GLY A 167 1.85 -7.49 -18.35
C GLY A 167 1.26 -8.42 -19.43
N SER A 168 1.43 -9.74 -19.30
CA SER A 168 0.86 -10.69 -20.28
C SER A 168 -0.66 -10.55 -20.36
N ARG A 169 -1.18 -10.47 -21.59
CA ARG A 169 -2.61 -10.35 -21.85
C ARG A 169 -3.25 -11.74 -21.86
N HIS A 170 -4.31 -11.89 -21.09
CA HIS A 170 -5.19 -13.05 -21.07
C HIS A 170 -6.49 -12.72 -21.79
N GLY A 171 -7.09 -13.72 -22.45
CA GLY A 171 -8.39 -13.56 -23.13
C GLY A 171 -9.49 -13.10 -22.17
N GLY A 172 -10.56 -12.46 -22.71
CA GLY A 172 -11.71 -12.05 -21.91
C GLY A 172 -12.37 -13.27 -21.24
N LEU A 173 -12.97 -13.04 -20.08
CA LEU A 173 -13.66 -14.05 -19.28
C LEU A 173 -15.06 -14.36 -19.87
N SER A 174 -15.22 -14.39 -21.19
CA SER A 174 -16.47 -14.85 -21.80
C SER A 174 -16.77 -16.27 -21.32
N GLY A 175 -17.84 -16.38 -20.54
CA GLY A 175 -18.24 -17.53 -19.75
C GLY A 175 -18.21 -18.87 -20.47
N ARG A 176 -17.12 -19.54 -20.36
CA ARG A 176 -16.82 -20.98 -20.41
C ARG A 176 -15.34 -21.13 -20.72
N GLN A 177 -14.50 -21.17 -19.71
CA GLN A 177 -13.22 -21.87 -19.86
C GLN A 177 -13.56 -23.37 -20.00
N GLN A 178 -13.62 -23.85 -21.24
CA GLN A 178 -13.42 -25.27 -21.48
C GLN A 178 -11.95 -25.53 -21.17
N ILE A 179 -11.72 -26.15 -20.02
CA ILE A 179 -10.43 -26.76 -19.70
C ILE A 179 -10.31 -27.96 -20.64
N HIS A 180 -9.57 -27.81 -21.74
CA HIS A 180 -9.08 -28.96 -22.51
C HIS A 180 -8.02 -29.65 -21.64
N LEU A 181 -8.43 -30.65 -20.91
CA LEU A 181 -7.53 -31.68 -20.39
C LEU A 181 -7.20 -32.60 -21.56
N ASP A 182 -6.12 -32.31 -22.27
CA ASP A 182 -5.51 -33.30 -23.17
C ASP A 182 -4.91 -34.41 -22.29
N PHE A 183 -5.69 -35.46 -22.07
CA PHE A 183 -5.13 -36.71 -21.58
C PHE A 183 -4.23 -37.27 -22.68
N ILE A 184 -2.91 -37.19 -22.46
CA ILE A 184 -1.94 -37.98 -23.19
C ILE A 184 -2.18 -39.42 -22.73
N GLN A 185 -2.79 -40.23 -23.58
CA GLN A 185 -2.77 -41.69 -23.46
C GLN A 185 -1.46 -42.18 -24.07
N GLU A 186 -0.60 -42.72 -23.25
CA GLU A 186 0.36 -43.78 -23.64
C GLU A 186 -0.27 -45.16 -23.46
#